data_90160267d87c3af5ce80eaf40e2bfb08
#
_entry.id   90160267d87c3af5ce80eaf40e2bfb08
#
_cell.length_a   1.000
_cell.length_b   1.000
_cell.length_c   1.000
_cell.angle_alpha   90.00
_cell.angle_beta   90.00
_cell.angle_gamma   90.00
#
_symmetry.space_group_name_H-M   'P 1'
#
loop_
_entity.id
_entity.type
_entity.pdbx_description
1 polymer ?
#
loop_
_entity_poly.entity_id
_entity_poly.type
_entity_poly.pdbx_seq_one_letter_code
_entity_poly.pdbx_strand_id
1 'polypeptide(L)'
;MTGQEVRSALQALAEQAGVSLAALSRMLGRNDAYLQQFVQRGSPRTLAEADRRQLAEFFGVPEGRLGAAHAAGPVLLPRLAVAASAGPGATVDDEVMIGVEALDRRLARRLGLSDGTASVIRVRGDSMAPGLMEGDHLVVDETDRRPGKRGGLYIIRIGEALMVKRVRAEAGGLVATSDNPAAPPVPEGPMTVVGRVVWQMRLPA
;
A
#
# COMPACT_ATOMS: atom_id res chain seq x y z
N MET A 1 -0.90 2.44 -17.51
CA MET A 1 -1.97 2.68 -18.50
C MET A 1 -1.36 2.92 -19.87
N THR A 2 -1.93 2.34 -20.91
CA THR A 2 -1.56 2.63 -22.31
C THR A 2 -2.16 3.96 -22.75
N GLY A 3 -1.60 4.57 -23.81
CA GLY A 3 -2.18 5.83 -24.33
C GLY A 3 -3.65 5.68 -24.78
N GLN A 4 -4.06 4.48 -25.20
CA GLN A 4 -5.45 4.17 -25.56
C GLN A 4 -6.38 4.20 -24.34
N GLU A 5 -5.96 3.58 -23.23
CA GLU A 5 -6.75 3.55 -21.99
C GLU A 5 -6.95 4.97 -21.44
N VAL A 6 -5.93 5.84 -21.53
CA VAL A 6 -6.04 7.25 -21.12
C VAL A 6 -7.06 8.01 -21.96
N ARG A 7 -7.05 7.82 -23.29
CA ARG A 7 -8.01 8.48 -24.19
C ARG A 7 -9.44 8.04 -23.90
N SER A 8 -9.65 6.73 -23.73
CA SER A 8 -10.96 6.17 -23.37
C SER A 8 -11.44 6.66 -22.02
N ALA A 9 -10.54 6.75 -21.03
CA ALA A 9 -10.86 7.28 -19.70
C ALA A 9 -11.28 8.74 -19.75
N LEU A 10 -10.55 9.58 -20.50
CA LEU A 10 -10.90 11.01 -20.65
C LEU A 10 -12.26 11.19 -21.33
N GLN A 11 -12.53 10.41 -22.38
CA GLN A 11 -13.81 10.46 -23.07
C GLN A 11 -14.97 10.08 -22.13
N ALA A 12 -14.84 8.96 -21.41
CA ALA A 12 -15.84 8.51 -20.44
C ALA A 12 -16.10 9.54 -19.33
N LEU A 13 -15.03 10.18 -18.80
CA LEU A 13 -15.17 11.22 -17.78
C LEU A 13 -15.90 12.46 -18.33
N ALA A 14 -15.61 12.88 -19.55
CA ALA A 14 -16.30 14.00 -20.20
C ALA A 14 -17.79 13.71 -20.42
N GLU A 15 -18.12 12.51 -20.88
CA GLU A 15 -19.49 12.04 -21.07
C GLU A 15 -20.26 11.97 -19.74
N GLN A 16 -19.65 11.41 -18.68
CA GLN A 16 -20.25 11.33 -17.35
C GLN A 16 -20.52 12.71 -16.74
N ALA A 17 -19.62 13.67 -16.98
CA ALA A 17 -19.78 15.05 -16.50
C ALA A 17 -20.70 15.90 -17.40
N GLY A 18 -21.13 15.41 -18.56
CA GLY A 18 -21.93 16.16 -19.51
C GLY A 18 -21.21 17.35 -20.16
N VAL A 19 -19.86 17.28 -20.23
CA VAL A 19 -19.02 18.38 -20.70
C VAL A 19 -18.33 18.00 -22.02
N SER A 20 -18.37 18.90 -23.01
CA SER A 20 -17.72 18.65 -24.29
C SER A 20 -16.19 18.75 -24.21
N LEU A 21 -15.48 17.98 -25.04
CA LEU A 21 -14.02 18.06 -25.15
C LEU A 21 -13.54 19.46 -25.57
N ALA A 22 -14.35 20.19 -26.36
CA ALA A 22 -14.04 21.56 -26.75
C ALA A 22 -14.11 22.52 -25.54
N ALA A 23 -15.12 22.37 -24.67
CA ALA A 23 -15.21 23.16 -23.43
C ALA A 23 -14.04 22.91 -22.49
N LEU A 24 -13.67 21.63 -22.32
CA LEU A 24 -12.49 21.25 -21.54
C LEU A 24 -11.20 21.80 -22.15
N SER A 25 -11.06 21.78 -23.48
CA SER A 25 -9.90 22.38 -24.16
C SER A 25 -9.77 23.88 -23.86
N ARG A 26 -10.89 24.63 -23.89
CA ARG A 26 -10.90 26.04 -23.51
C ARG A 26 -10.56 26.28 -22.04
N MET A 27 -11.07 25.44 -21.15
CA MET A 27 -10.72 25.49 -19.73
C MET A 27 -9.21 25.38 -19.51
N LEU A 28 -8.54 24.53 -20.31
CA LEU A 28 -7.08 24.36 -20.29
C LEU A 28 -6.31 25.50 -20.99
N GLY A 29 -7.00 26.51 -21.53
CA GLY A 29 -6.36 27.56 -22.34
C GLY A 29 -5.83 27.05 -23.68
N ARG A 30 -6.36 25.93 -24.20
CA ARG A 30 -5.99 25.33 -25.47
C ARG A 30 -7.03 25.64 -26.57
N ASN A 31 -6.67 25.36 -27.83
CA ASN A 31 -7.64 25.46 -28.91
C ASN A 31 -8.74 24.39 -28.75
N ASP A 32 -9.94 24.67 -29.30
CA ASP A 32 -11.12 23.83 -29.11
C ASP A 32 -10.94 22.38 -29.59
N ALA A 33 -10.08 22.13 -30.57
CA ALA A 33 -9.82 20.82 -31.13
C ALA A 33 -8.76 20.00 -30.35
N TYR A 34 -8.09 20.57 -29.35
CA TYR A 34 -6.95 19.96 -28.67
C TYR A 34 -7.27 18.59 -28.07
N LEU A 35 -8.27 18.53 -27.19
CA LEU A 35 -8.63 17.25 -26.57
C LEU A 35 -9.34 16.29 -27.53
N GLN A 36 -10.05 16.82 -28.53
CA GLN A 36 -10.63 16.01 -29.58
C GLN A 36 -9.54 15.32 -30.42
N GLN A 37 -8.49 16.04 -30.78
CA GLN A 37 -7.32 15.45 -31.48
C GLN A 37 -6.60 14.43 -30.60
N PHE A 38 -6.45 14.71 -29.30
CA PHE A 38 -5.87 13.76 -28.35
C PHE A 38 -6.67 12.47 -28.30
N VAL A 39 -7.98 12.53 -28.16
CA VAL A 39 -8.86 11.37 -28.05
C VAL A 39 -8.91 10.57 -29.36
N GLN A 40 -9.15 11.25 -30.48
CA GLN A 40 -9.40 10.58 -31.78
C GLN A 40 -8.13 10.19 -32.53
N ARG A 41 -7.11 11.04 -32.50
CA ARG A 41 -5.89 10.87 -33.30
C ARG A 41 -4.67 10.48 -32.47
N GLY A 42 -4.76 10.53 -31.13
CA GLY A 42 -3.62 10.30 -30.26
C GLY A 42 -2.53 11.38 -30.36
N SER A 43 -2.90 12.61 -30.73
CA SER A 43 -2.02 13.76 -30.82
C SER A 43 -2.47 14.87 -29.88
N PRO A 44 -1.63 15.30 -28.95
CA PRO A 44 -0.27 14.79 -28.62
C PRO A 44 -0.32 13.35 -28.08
N ARG A 45 0.81 12.67 -28.04
CA ARG A 45 0.89 11.27 -27.51
C ARG A 45 0.50 11.18 -26.03
N THR A 46 0.80 12.21 -25.26
CA THR A 46 0.50 12.33 -23.84
C THR A 46 0.00 13.73 -23.54
N LEU A 47 -0.89 13.87 -22.56
CA LEU A 47 -1.29 15.16 -22.04
C LEU A 47 -0.11 15.83 -21.32
N ALA A 48 0.05 17.14 -21.48
CA ALA A 48 0.99 17.92 -20.67
C ALA A 48 0.63 17.79 -19.18
N GLU A 49 1.63 17.87 -18.31
CA GLU A 49 1.43 17.68 -16.86
C GLU A 49 0.40 18.67 -16.29
N ALA A 50 0.50 19.95 -16.68
CA ALA A 50 -0.43 20.98 -16.23
C ALA A 50 -1.86 20.69 -16.69
N ASP A 51 -2.05 20.31 -17.97
CA ASP A 51 -3.37 19.98 -18.53
C ASP A 51 -3.99 18.78 -17.82
N ARG A 52 -3.19 17.75 -17.57
CA ARG A 52 -3.61 16.54 -16.88
C ARG A 52 -4.03 16.81 -15.44
N ARG A 53 -3.24 17.61 -14.69
CA ARG A 53 -3.54 17.99 -13.30
C ARG A 53 -4.86 18.75 -13.23
N GLN A 54 -5.05 19.74 -14.10
CA GLN A 54 -6.27 20.54 -14.14
C GLN A 54 -7.51 19.73 -14.51
N LEU A 55 -7.38 18.77 -15.45
CA LEU A 55 -8.46 17.83 -15.78
C LEU A 55 -8.78 16.89 -14.61
N ALA A 56 -7.76 16.36 -13.93
CA ALA A 56 -7.93 15.48 -12.78
C ALA A 56 -8.65 16.19 -11.63
N GLU A 57 -8.29 17.44 -11.35
CA GLU A 57 -8.95 18.30 -10.37
C GLU A 57 -10.41 18.57 -10.77
N PHE A 58 -10.66 18.96 -12.02
CA PHE A 58 -12.00 19.21 -12.53
C PHE A 58 -12.93 18.00 -12.40
N PHE A 59 -12.44 16.80 -12.72
CA PHE A 59 -13.24 15.56 -12.61
C PHE A 59 -13.22 14.93 -11.21
N GLY A 60 -12.44 15.45 -10.25
CA GLY A 60 -12.29 14.86 -8.93
C GLY A 60 -11.67 13.45 -8.95
N VAL A 61 -10.77 13.17 -9.89
CA VAL A 61 -10.13 11.86 -10.05
C VAL A 61 -8.61 11.95 -9.90
N PRO A 62 -7.94 10.85 -9.49
CA PRO A 62 -6.48 10.81 -9.46
C PRO A 62 -5.87 11.03 -10.86
N GLU A 63 -4.80 11.82 -10.97
CA GLU A 63 -4.08 12.10 -12.23
C GLU A 63 -3.66 10.82 -12.98
N GLY A 64 -3.44 9.73 -12.27
CA GLY A 64 -3.12 8.42 -12.84
C GLY A 64 -4.17 7.91 -13.83
N ARG A 65 -5.44 8.28 -13.68
CA ARG A 65 -6.51 7.94 -14.64
C ARG A 65 -6.37 8.66 -15.97
N LEU A 66 -5.65 9.77 -15.98
CA LEU A 66 -5.40 10.60 -17.17
C LEU A 66 -3.94 10.45 -17.67
N GLY A 67 -3.28 9.36 -17.30
CA GLY A 67 -1.96 9.02 -17.81
C GLY A 67 -0.81 9.77 -17.12
N ALA A 68 -1.02 10.26 -15.90
CA ALA A 68 0.15 10.61 -15.10
C ALA A 68 1.08 9.41 -15.12
N ALA A 69 2.32 9.62 -15.53
CA ALA A 69 3.37 8.69 -15.13
C ALA A 69 3.19 8.56 -13.62
N HIS A 70 2.94 7.34 -13.14
CA HIS A 70 2.88 7.08 -11.70
C HIS A 70 4.08 7.78 -11.12
N ALA A 71 3.88 8.54 -10.05
CA ALA A 71 4.93 9.33 -9.43
C ALA A 71 6.27 8.65 -9.62
N ALA A 72 7.21 9.32 -10.29
CA ALA A 72 8.43 8.68 -10.83
C ALA A 72 9.45 8.32 -9.73
N GLY A 73 8.98 8.05 -8.52
CA GLY A 73 9.78 7.72 -7.36
C GLY A 73 9.33 6.43 -6.67
N PRO A 74 10.15 5.92 -5.77
CA PRO A 74 9.79 4.79 -4.91
C PRO A 74 8.57 5.14 -4.04
N VAL A 75 7.87 4.11 -3.56
CA VAL A 75 6.91 4.26 -2.46
C VAL A 75 7.73 4.38 -1.19
N LEU A 76 7.50 5.45 -0.44
CA LEU A 76 8.18 5.68 0.83
C LEU A 76 7.37 5.05 1.96
N LEU A 77 8.00 4.12 2.68
CA LEU A 77 7.42 3.40 3.80
C LEU A 77 8.05 3.89 5.11
N PRO A 78 7.27 4.36 6.09
CA PRO A 78 7.82 4.69 7.39
C PRO A 78 8.40 3.44 8.05
N ARG A 79 9.62 3.56 8.60
CA ARG A 79 10.21 2.56 9.47
C ARG A 79 9.83 2.89 10.90
N LEU A 80 9.10 1.97 11.52
CA LEU A 80 8.65 2.15 12.89
C LEU A 80 9.61 1.48 13.87
N ALA A 81 9.90 2.14 14.96
CA ALA A 81 10.71 1.60 16.07
C ALA A 81 9.98 0.51 16.84
N VAL A 82 8.92 -0.05 16.27
CA VAL A 82 8.17 -1.11 16.91
C VAL A 82 8.95 -2.39 16.84
N ALA A 83 9.37 -2.84 18.00
CA ALA A 83 9.88 -4.18 18.18
C ALA A 83 8.69 -5.12 18.32
N ALA A 84 8.35 -5.83 17.25
CA ALA A 84 7.45 -6.98 17.38
C ALA A 84 8.17 -8.04 18.23
N SER A 85 7.97 -7.97 19.54
CA SER A 85 8.65 -8.84 20.49
C SER A 85 8.03 -10.24 20.49
N ALA A 86 8.87 -11.24 20.56
CA ALA A 86 8.48 -12.63 20.76
C ALA A 86 8.42 -13.02 22.27
N GLY A 87 8.45 -12.06 23.20
CA GLY A 87 8.47 -12.31 24.64
C GLY A 87 7.64 -11.32 25.44
N PRO A 88 7.25 -11.66 26.69
CA PRO A 88 6.56 -10.72 27.56
C PRO A 88 7.50 -9.59 27.96
N GLY A 89 7.18 -8.36 27.58
CA GLY A 89 7.85 -7.20 28.17
C GLY A 89 8.35 -6.07 27.29
N ALA A 90 8.01 -6.01 26.00
CA ALA A 90 8.23 -4.79 25.24
C ALA A 90 6.97 -3.93 25.30
N THR A 91 6.94 -2.95 26.18
CA THR A 91 5.97 -1.86 26.17
C THR A 91 6.13 -1.07 24.88
N VAL A 92 5.03 -0.83 24.19
CA VAL A 92 4.98 0.04 23.01
C VAL A 92 4.94 1.49 23.55
N ASP A 93 6.09 2.05 23.83
CA ASP A 93 6.22 3.49 23.85
C ASP A 93 6.30 3.93 22.39
N ASP A 94 5.24 4.56 21.93
CA ASP A 94 5.04 5.27 20.68
C ASP A 94 5.58 4.58 19.41
N GLU A 95 4.74 4.50 18.39
CA GLU A 95 5.13 4.21 17.00
C GLU A 95 6.08 5.31 16.49
N VAL A 96 7.28 5.38 17.07
CA VAL A 96 8.27 6.38 16.69
C VAL A 96 8.81 6.02 15.31
N MET A 97 8.57 6.87 14.34
CA MET A 97 9.18 6.75 13.03
C MET A 97 10.70 6.98 13.16
N ILE A 98 11.49 5.94 12.93
CA ILE A 98 12.96 5.97 13.02
C ILE A 98 13.64 6.15 11.66
N GLY A 99 12.86 6.24 10.59
CA GLY A 99 13.38 6.41 9.24
C GLY A 99 12.33 6.13 8.18
N VAL A 100 12.80 6.11 6.94
CA VAL A 100 11.97 5.83 5.77
C VAL A 100 12.69 4.78 4.92
N GLU A 101 11.94 3.79 4.44
CA GLU A 101 12.40 2.79 3.47
C GLU A 101 11.82 3.11 2.10
N ALA A 102 12.63 3.02 1.06
CA ALA A 102 12.21 3.29 -0.31
C ALA A 102 11.92 1.96 -1.03
N LEU A 103 10.66 1.67 -1.30
CA LEU A 103 10.24 0.47 -2.01
C LEU A 103 10.05 0.76 -3.50
N ASP A 104 10.62 -0.08 -4.38
CA ASP A 104 10.38 0.03 -5.81
C ASP A 104 8.87 0.04 -6.12
N ARG A 105 8.41 0.98 -6.94
CA ARG A 105 6.98 1.15 -7.20
C ARG A 105 6.35 -0.02 -7.96
N ARG A 106 7.11 -0.77 -8.75
CA ARG A 106 6.59 -1.97 -9.43
C ARG A 106 6.39 -3.09 -8.41
N LEU A 107 7.32 -3.21 -7.46
CA LEU A 107 7.20 -4.16 -6.36
C LEU A 107 6.02 -3.78 -5.46
N ALA A 108 5.89 -2.51 -5.06
CA ALA A 108 4.76 -2.03 -4.27
C ALA A 108 3.41 -2.38 -4.93
N ARG A 109 3.27 -2.15 -6.24
CA ARG A 109 2.05 -2.53 -6.99
C ARG A 109 1.79 -4.04 -7.00
N ARG A 110 2.84 -4.87 -7.14
CA ARG A 110 2.69 -6.34 -7.07
C ARG A 110 2.25 -6.80 -5.69
N LEU A 111 2.62 -6.08 -4.65
CA LEU A 111 2.20 -6.32 -3.26
C LEU A 111 0.85 -5.68 -2.91
N GLY A 112 0.24 -4.93 -3.84
CA GLY A 112 -1.03 -4.23 -3.62
C GLY A 112 -0.91 -2.96 -2.79
N LEU A 113 0.30 -2.43 -2.60
CA LEU A 113 0.58 -1.29 -1.73
C LEU A 113 0.45 0.04 -2.47
N SER A 114 -0.03 1.05 -1.75
CA SER A 114 -0.10 2.46 -2.15
C SER A 114 0.66 3.34 -1.17
N ASP A 115 0.89 4.60 -1.53
CA ASP A 115 1.52 5.55 -0.63
C ASP A 115 0.67 5.72 0.65
N GLY A 116 1.31 5.63 1.81
CA GLY A 116 0.67 5.78 3.12
C GLY A 116 -0.18 4.59 3.60
N THR A 117 -0.10 3.42 2.94
CA THR A 117 -0.87 2.22 3.33
C THR A 117 -0.04 1.13 3.99
N ALA A 118 1.25 1.34 4.11
CA ALA A 118 2.16 0.33 4.63
C ALA A 118 3.31 0.93 5.43
N SER A 119 3.87 0.13 6.32
CA SER A 119 5.05 0.46 7.11
C SER A 119 6.08 -0.67 7.08
N VAL A 120 7.28 -0.37 7.57
CA VAL A 120 8.35 -1.36 7.76
C VAL A 120 8.64 -1.51 9.24
N ILE A 121 8.65 -2.74 9.73
CA ILE A 121 9.03 -3.07 11.10
C ILE A 121 10.16 -4.09 11.11
N ARG A 122 10.95 -4.08 12.18
CA ARG A 122 12.03 -5.05 12.39
C ARG A 122 11.58 -6.18 13.30
N VAL A 123 11.87 -7.42 12.92
CA VAL A 123 11.63 -8.61 13.77
C VAL A 123 12.59 -8.62 14.94
N ARG A 124 12.06 -8.89 16.13
CA ARG A 124 12.84 -9.22 17.34
C ARG A 124 12.43 -10.58 17.86
N GLY A 125 13.43 -11.34 18.30
CA GLY A 125 13.24 -12.70 18.80
C GLY A 125 13.01 -13.72 17.68
N ASP A 126 12.68 -14.95 18.07
CA ASP A 126 12.72 -16.13 17.23
C ASP A 126 11.39 -16.90 17.14
N SER A 127 10.29 -16.34 17.67
CA SER A 127 9.01 -17.06 17.73
C SER A 127 8.44 -17.48 16.37
N MET A 128 8.92 -16.86 15.30
CA MET A 128 8.50 -17.17 13.92
C MET A 128 9.62 -17.86 13.13
N ALA A 129 10.68 -18.32 13.82
CA ALA A 129 11.74 -19.10 13.19
C ALA A 129 11.20 -20.46 12.71
N PRO A 130 11.77 -21.01 11.60
CA PRO A 130 12.87 -20.47 10.80
C PRO A 130 12.41 -19.48 9.70
N GLY A 131 11.11 -19.27 9.53
CA GLY A 131 10.56 -18.43 8.48
C GLY A 131 10.99 -16.97 8.62
N LEU A 132 10.78 -16.38 9.79
CA LEU A 132 11.25 -15.05 10.16
C LEU A 132 12.32 -15.18 11.24
N MET A 133 13.42 -14.46 11.06
CA MET A 133 14.53 -14.42 12.01
C MET A 133 14.68 -13.04 12.62
N GLU A 134 15.31 -12.99 13.77
CA GLU A 134 15.69 -11.71 14.39
C GLU A 134 16.49 -10.83 13.41
N GLY A 135 16.11 -9.57 13.30
CA GLY A 135 16.74 -8.61 12.38
C GLY A 135 16.08 -8.50 11.01
N ASP A 136 15.21 -9.43 10.64
CA ASP A 136 14.42 -9.30 9.39
C ASP A 136 13.60 -8.02 9.40
N HIS A 137 13.43 -7.43 8.22
CA HIS A 137 12.50 -6.31 8.02
C HIS A 137 11.25 -6.81 7.31
N LEU A 138 10.10 -6.42 7.82
CA LEU A 138 8.79 -6.82 7.30
C LEU A 138 8.07 -5.60 6.75
N VAL A 139 7.58 -5.70 5.52
CA VAL A 139 6.63 -4.74 4.97
C VAL A 139 5.22 -5.19 5.37
N VAL A 140 4.50 -4.30 6.01
CA VAL A 140 3.17 -4.54 6.57
C VAL A 140 2.15 -3.72 5.81
N ASP A 141 1.17 -4.35 5.21
CA ASP A 141 -0.02 -3.70 4.65
C ASP A 141 -1.02 -3.45 5.78
N GLU A 142 -1.18 -2.19 6.17
CA GLU A 142 -2.06 -1.78 7.26
C GLU A 142 -3.53 -1.72 6.86
N THR A 143 -3.84 -1.92 5.59
CA THR A 143 -5.21 -1.98 5.09
C THR A 143 -5.79 -3.39 5.15
N ASP A 144 -4.95 -4.45 5.10
CA ASP A 144 -5.38 -5.84 5.22
C ASP A 144 -5.35 -6.31 6.69
N ARG A 145 -6.46 -6.05 7.39
CA ARG A 145 -6.67 -6.38 8.80
C ARG A 145 -7.65 -7.54 9.01
N ARG A 146 -7.98 -8.30 7.96
CA ARG A 146 -9.00 -9.35 8.02
C ARG A 146 -8.42 -10.72 7.64
N PRO A 147 -7.79 -11.45 8.58
CA PRO A 147 -7.29 -12.78 8.32
C PRO A 147 -8.41 -13.71 7.83
N GLY A 148 -8.15 -14.39 6.72
CA GLY A 148 -9.07 -15.39 6.19
C GLY A 148 -8.81 -16.79 6.78
N LYS A 149 -9.60 -17.80 6.36
CA LYS A 149 -9.46 -19.19 6.81
C LYS A 149 -8.09 -19.81 6.46
N ARG A 150 -7.47 -19.40 5.35
CA ARG A 150 -6.13 -19.86 4.96
C ARG A 150 -5.03 -19.28 5.84
N GLY A 151 -5.34 -18.21 6.59
CA GLY A 151 -4.39 -17.52 7.43
C GLY A 151 -3.30 -16.78 6.65
N GLY A 152 -2.37 -16.21 7.41
CA GLY A 152 -1.20 -15.48 6.91
C GLY A 152 -0.34 -14.98 8.05
N LEU A 153 0.75 -14.29 7.72
CA LEU A 153 1.56 -13.58 8.70
C LEU A 153 0.95 -12.20 8.93
N TYR A 154 0.67 -11.88 10.17
CA TYR A 154 0.07 -10.60 10.57
C TYR A 154 0.82 -10.00 11.74
N ILE A 155 0.82 -8.69 11.78
CA ILE A 155 1.14 -7.97 13.00
C ILE A 155 -0.13 -7.87 13.82
N ILE A 156 -0.06 -8.31 15.05
CA ILE A 156 -1.16 -8.28 16.02
C ILE A 156 -0.75 -7.54 17.28
N ARG A 157 -1.72 -6.97 17.95
CA ARG A 157 -1.58 -6.36 19.28
C ARG A 157 -2.45 -7.12 20.27
N ILE A 158 -1.85 -7.50 21.41
CA ILE A 158 -2.55 -8.08 22.57
C ILE A 158 -2.09 -7.29 23.79
N GLY A 159 -3.00 -6.55 24.42
CA GLY A 159 -2.63 -5.54 25.41
C GLY A 159 -1.69 -4.49 24.79
N GLU A 160 -0.56 -4.27 25.41
CA GLU A 160 0.48 -3.35 24.90
C GLU A 160 1.52 -4.05 23.99
N ALA A 161 1.49 -5.38 23.91
CA ALA A 161 2.48 -6.13 23.16
C ALA A 161 2.12 -6.19 21.67
N LEU A 162 3.06 -5.78 20.82
CA LEU A 162 2.98 -5.95 19.37
C LEU A 162 3.78 -7.19 18.96
N MET A 163 3.20 -8.05 18.14
CA MET A 163 3.80 -9.33 17.76
C MET A 163 3.55 -9.64 16.30
N VAL A 164 4.51 -10.32 15.65
CA VAL A 164 4.25 -11.01 14.39
C VAL A 164 3.85 -12.45 14.70
N LYS A 165 2.71 -12.89 14.15
CA LYS A 165 2.16 -14.23 14.33
C LYS A 165 1.52 -14.74 13.04
N ARG A 166 1.35 -16.04 12.95
CA ARG A 166 0.49 -16.66 11.95
C ARG A 166 -0.94 -16.60 12.46
N VAL A 167 -1.81 -15.87 11.74
CA VAL A 167 -3.20 -15.66 12.16
C VAL A 167 -4.15 -16.21 11.12
N ARG A 168 -5.19 -16.90 11.57
CA ARG A 168 -6.27 -17.44 10.73
C ARG A 168 -7.62 -17.25 11.39
N ALA A 169 -8.65 -17.20 10.55
CA ALA A 169 -10.05 -17.20 11.05
C ALA A 169 -10.53 -18.64 11.26
N GLU A 170 -11.10 -18.89 12.42
CA GLU A 170 -11.77 -20.14 12.80
C GLU A 170 -13.24 -19.85 13.22
N ALA A 171 -14.03 -20.89 13.47
CA ALA A 171 -15.43 -20.75 13.84
C ALA A 171 -15.64 -19.92 15.13
N GLY A 172 -14.67 -19.96 16.07
CA GLY A 172 -14.72 -19.23 17.33
C GLY A 172 -14.04 -17.86 17.32
N GLY A 173 -13.50 -17.40 16.18
CA GLY A 173 -12.78 -16.13 16.08
C GLY A 173 -11.42 -16.26 15.43
N LEU A 174 -10.52 -15.33 15.72
CA LEU A 174 -9.14 -15.36 15.20
C LEU A 174 -8.24 -16.19 16.13
N VAL A 175 -7.43 -17.04 15.53
CA VAL A 175 -6.41 -17.84 16.22
C VAL A 175 -5.03 -17.40 15.74
N ALA A 176 -4.15 -17.10 16.70
CA ALA A 176 -2.77 -16.72 16.45
C ALA A 176 -1.81 -17.81 16.95
N THR A 177 -0.80 -18.16 16.15
CA THR A 177 0.20 -19.17 16.49
C THR A 177 1.61 -18.69 16.15
N SER A 178 2.59 -19.20 16.87
CA SER A 178 4.02 -19.09 16.55
C SER A 178 4.40 -20.19 15.55
N ASP A 179 5.34 -19.91 14.64
CA ASP A 179 5.90 -20.92 13.74
C ASP A 179 6.98 -21.74 14.44
N ASN A 180 7.68 -21.16 15.43
CA ASN A 180 8.64 -21.86 16.28
C ASN A 180 7.92 -22.61 17.40
N PRO A 181 7.95 -23.95 17.43
CA PRO A 181 7.27 -24.73 18.47
C PRO A 181 7.90 -24.56 19.86
N ALA A 182 9.15 -24.09 19.95
CA ALA A 182 9.82 -23.80 21.22
C ALA A 182 9.47 -22.40 21.78
N ALA A 183 8.75 -21.58 21.01
CA ALA A 183 8.35 -20.25 21.47
C ALA A 183 7.28 -20.35 22.57
N PRO A 184 7.26 -19.39 23.50
CA PRO A 184 6.16 -19.27 24.46
C PRO A 184 4.79 -19.20 23.77
N PRO A 185 3.73 -19.69 24.41
CA PRO A 185 2.39 -19.57 23.87
C PRO A 185 2.02 -18.08 23.65
N VAL A 186 1.16 -17.84 22.66
CA VAL A 186 0.63 -16.50 22.43
C VAL A 186 -0.19 -16.09 23.66
N PRO A 187 0.03 -14.87 24.21
CA PRO A 187 -0.74 -14.42 25.37
C PRO A 187 -2.25 -14.44 25.11
N GLU A 188 -3.02 -14.74 26.13
CA GLU A 188 -4.47 -14.65 26.08
C GLU A 188 -4.92 -13.17 26.21
N GLY A 189 -5.99 -12.82 25.52
CA GLY A 189 -6.57 -11.48 25.59
C GLY A 189 -7.16 -11.00 24.27
N PRO A 190 -7.80 -9.83 24.29
CA PRO A 190 -8.33 -9.20 23.08
C PRO A 190 -7.20 -8.95 22.06
N MET A 191 -7.37 -9.52 20.88
CA MET A 191 -6.40 -9.40 19.78
C MET A 191 -6.88 -8.40 18.74
N THR A 192 -6.05 -7.40 18.44
CA THR A 192 -6.24 -6.46 17.34
C THR A 192 -5.27 -6.77 16.22
N VAL A 193 -5.76 -6.90 14.98
CA VAL A 193 -4.92 -7.05 13.79
C VAL A 193 -4.50 -5.67 13.31
N VAL A 194 -3.20 -5.41 13.27
CA VAL A 194 -2.63 -4.13 12.82
C VAL A 194 -2.45 -4.12 11.30
N GLY A 195 -1.98 -5.23 10.72
CA GLY A 195 -1.79 -5.35 9.29
C GLY A 195 -1.20 -6.70 8.89
N ARG A 196 -1.23 -6.97 7.59
CA ARG A 196 -0.69 -8.19 7.00
C ARG A 196 0.76 -7.99 6.58
N VAL A 197 1.62 -8.95 6.90
CA VAL A 197 2.97 -9.02 6.34
C VAL A 197 2.89 -9.47 4.89
N VAL A 198 3.35 -8.61 3.97
CA VAL A 198 3.28 -8.84 2.52
C VAL A 198 4.66 -9.03 1.88
N TRP A 199 5.73 -8.64 2.58
CA TRP A 199 7.10 -8.78 2.12
C TRP A 199 8.06 -8.91 3.29
N GLN A 200 9.14 -9.67 3.07
CA GLN A 200 10.22 -9.86 4.03
C GLN A 200 11.56 -9.52 3.35
N MET A 201 12.39 -8.80 4.07
CA MET A 201 13.76 -8.50 3.67
C MET A 201 14.71 -9.06 4.73
N ARG A 202 15.69 -9.82 4.30
CA ARG A 202 16.76 -10.34 5.15
C ARG A 202 18.10 -9.95 4.57
N LEU A 203 18.95 -9.35 5.38
CA LEU A 203 20.33 -9.13 5.01
C LEU A 203 21.12 -10.44 5.25
N PRO A 204 21.95 -10.86 4.29
CA PRO A 204 22.85 -12.01 4.55
C PRO A 204 23.80 -11.66 5.69
N ALA A 205 24.11 -12.67 6.52
CA ALA A 205 25.07 -12.58 7.61
C ALA A 205 26.51 -12.52 7.06
#